data_a27e6fb0d2602ab8303fff7327a25a0f
#
_entry.id   a27e6fb0d2602ab8303fff7327a25a0f
#
_cell.length_a   1.000
_cell.length_b   1.000
_cell.length_c   1.000
_cell.angle_alpha   90.00
_cell.angle_beta   90.00
_cell.angle_gamma   90.00
#
_symmetry.space_group_name_H-M   'P 1'
#
loop_
_entity.id
_entity.type
_entity.pdbx_description
1 polymer ?
#
loop_
_entity_poly.entity_id
_entity_poly.type
_entity_poly.pdbx_seq_one_letter_code
_entity_poly.pdbx_strand_id
1 'polypeptide(L)'
;MRPDLDDWLADPALCVSHRCEAAAGPAELWEAARTVRLADTRVLGRLVGWRIPGVAASMSYDELFRASPFAVLHQDEGALVSGLVGRIWTLRRDYPALSEPDEFRRWSARGTARVVFAHWVEPAGSKRAALVSEARVGVTDREGRLGLAVVRPLIAASNALIGSEAMVVAVRRAERGATLRTAES
;
A
#
# COMPACT_ATOMS: atom_id res chain seq x y z
N MET A 1 -7.10 -1.10 -14.03
CA MET A 1 -6.53 -2.41 -14.50
C MET A 1 -5.51 -2.88 -13.47
N ARG A 2 -5.31 -4.19 -13.28
CA ARG A 2 -4.27 -4.70 -12.36
C ARG A 2 -2.90 -4.28 -12.89
N PRO A 3 -2.05 -3.60 -12.08
CA PRO A 3 -0.70 -3.26 -12.49
C PRO A 3 0.18 -4.52 -12.58
N ASP A 4 1.14 -4.51 -13.50
CA ASP A 4 2.14 -5.58 -13.56
C ASP A 4 3.20 -5.36 -12.46
N LEU A 5 3.09 -6.13 -11.39
CA LEU A 5 4.01 -6.04 -10.26
C LEU A 5 5.28 -6.87 -10.47
N ASP A 6 5.29 -7.76 -11.45
CA ASP A 6 6.46 -8.57 -11.78
C ASP A 6 7.53 -7.72 -12.46
N ASP A 7 7.14 -6.66 -13.17
CA ASP A 7 8.06 -5.63 -13.68
C ASP A 7 8.91 -4.96 -12.59
N TRP A 8 8.39 -4.93 -11.37
CA TRP A 8 9.05 -4.30 -10.23
C TRP A 8 9.70 -5.32 -9.29
N LEU A 9 9.02 -6.43 -9.03
CA LEU A 9 9.47 -7.47 -8.10
C LEU A 9 8.80 -8.82 -8.41
N ALA A 10 9.38 -9.56 -9.37
CA ALA A 10 8.83 -10.82 -9.87
C ALA A 10 8.91 -11.97 -8.84
N ASP A 11 9.98 -12.03 -8.06
CA ASP A 11 10.22 -13.10 -7.08
C ASP A 11 10.31 -12.54 -5.64
N PRO A 12 9.17 -12.22 -5.02
CA PRO A 12 9.16 -11.68 -3.66
C PRO A 12 9.42 -12.78 -2.63
N ALA A 13 10.28 -12.48 -1.65
CA ALA A 13 10.48 -13.33 -0.47
C ALA A 13 9.26 -13.34 0.48
N LEU A 14 8.42 -12.32 0.39
CA LEU A 14 7.14 -12.19 1.09
C LEU A 14 6.16 -11.43 0.19
N CYS A 15 4.96 -11.98 0.06
CA CYS A 15 3.83 -11.34 -0.61
C CYS A 15 2.62 -11.38 0.31
N VAL A 16 1.91 -10.25 0.36
CA VAL A 16 0.71 -10.08 1.14
C VAL A 16 -0.31 -9.34 0.31
N SER A 17 -1.53 -9.86 0.22
CA SER A 17 -2.60 -9.25 -0.57
C SER A 17 -3.91 -9.22 0.22
N HIS A 18 -4.65 -8.14 0.05
CA HIS A 18 -6.00 -7.94 0.58
C HIS A 18 -6.92 -7.51 -0.54
N ARG A 19 -8.17 -7.96 -0.49
CA ARG A 19 -9.21 -7.61 -1.44
C ARG A 19 -10.51 -7.33 -0.70
N CYS A 20 -11.11 -6.17 -0.92
CA CYS A 20 -12.39 -5.76 -0.36
C CYS A 20 -13.33 -5.34 -1.46
N GLU A 21 -14.53 -5.93 -1.51
CA GLU A 21 -15.58 -5.55 -2.46
C GLU A 21 -16.48 -4.45 -1.89
N ALA A 22 -16.98 -3.61 -2.78
CA ALA A 22 -17.92 -2.54 -2.49
C ALA A 22 -19.09 -2.56 -3.47
N ALA A 23 -20.28 -2.21 -3.00
CA ALA A 23 -21.44 -1.90 -3.82
C ALA A 23 -21.36 -0.47 -4.38
N ALA A 24 -20.27 -0.19 -5.11
CA ALA A 24 -19.97 1.09 -5.74
C ALA A 24 -19.16 0.85 -7.02
N GLY A 25 -19.17 1.81 -7.93
CA GLY A 25 -18.38 1.73 -9.16
C GLY A 25 -16.88 1.88 -8.91
N PRO A 26 -16.04 1.45 -9.88
CA PRO A 26 -14.57 1.52 -9.73
C PRO A 26 -14.05 2.93 -9.44
N ALA A 27 -14.52 3.94 -10.18
CA ALA A 27 -14.09 5.33 -9.98
C ALA A 27 -14.45 5.86 -8.60
N GLU A 28 -15.65 5.55 -8.12
CA GLU A 28 -16.14 5.96 -6.80
C GLU A 28 -15.34 5.29 -5.67
N LEU A 29 -15.06 4.00 -5.82
CA LEU A 29 -14.28 3.25 -4.85
C LEU A 29 -12.83 3.73 -4.81
N TRP A 30 -12.25 4.04 -5.98
CA TRP A 30 -10.90 4.58 -6.07
C TRP A 30 -10.77 5.95 -5.41
N GLU A 31 -11.71 6.86 -5.70
CA GLU A 31 -11.72 8.19 -5.08
C GLU A 31 -11.90 8.10 -3.56
N ALA A 32 -12.78 7.22 -3.09
CA ALA A 32 -12.94 6.97 -1.67
C ALA A 32 -11.64 6.43 -1.03
N ALA A 33 -10.92 5.54 -1.72
CA ALA A 33 -9.67 4.97 -1.22
C ALA A 33 -8.56 6.03 -1.10
N ARG A 34 -8.40 6.88 -2.10
CA ARG A 34 -7.38 7.94 -2.12
C ARG A 34 -7.56 8.96 -0.99
N THR A 35 -8.80 9.23 -0.61
CA THR A 35 -9.15 10.24 0.39
C THR A 35 -9.22 9.71 1.83
N VAL A 36 -9.01 8.41 2.07
CA VAL A 36 -8.88 7.87 3.43
C VAL A 36 -7.67 8.49 4.13
N ARG A 37 -7.87 9.07 5.29
CA ARG A 37 -6.81 9.65 6.12
C ARG A 37 -6.29 8.64 7.14
N LEU A 38 -5.06 8.82 7.56
CA LEU A 38 -4.49 7.99 8.63
C LEU A 38 -5.31 8.12 9.94
N ALA A 39 -5.86 9.31 10.22
CA ALA A 39 -6.75 9.54 11.35
C ALA A 39 -8.06 8.74 11.31
N ASP A 40 -8.49 8.28 10.12
CA ASP A 40 -9.69 7.47 9.97
C ASP A 40 -9.45 5.99 10.34
N THR A 41 -8.19 5.61 10.54
CA THR A 41 -7.75 4.27 10.94
C THR A 41 -7.32 4.27 12.41
N ARG A 42 -7.63 3.17 13.13
CA ARG A 42 -7.35 3.10 14.58
C ARG A 42 -5.92 2.65 14.88
N VAL A 43 -5.49 1.58 14.24
CA VAL A 43 -4.19 0.95 14.52
C VAL A 43 -3.17 1.34 13.47
N LEU A 44 -3.54 1.28 12.20
CA LEU A 44 -2.65 1.54 11.09
C LEU A 44 -2.06 2.97 11.13
N GLY A 45 -2.89 4.00 11.37
CA GLY A 45 -2.40 5.38 11.45
C GLY A 45 -1.38 5.59 12.56
N ARG A 46 -1.55 4.93 13.71
CA ARG A 46 -0.59 4.98 14.83
C ARG A 46 0.73 4.29 14.47
N LEU A 47 0.67 3.13 13.82
CA LEU A 47 1.86 2.39 13.42
C LEU A 47 2.65 3.12 12.34
N VAL A 48 1.95 3.67 11.35
CA VAL A 48 2.58 4.47 10.29
C VAL A 48 3.24 5.71 10.90
N GLY A 49 2.54 6.47 11.74
CA GLY A 49 3.10 7.65 12.42
C GLY A 49 4.29 7.31 13.32
N TRP A 50 4.26 6.14 13.98
CA TRP A 50 5.40 5.67 14.76
C TRP A 50 6.58 5.25 13.87
N ARG A 51 6.30 4.63 12.70
CA ARG A 51 7.32 4.02 11.83
C ARG A 51 7.93 5.01 10.85
N ILE A 52 7.16 5.97 10.35
CA ILE A 52 7.58 6.93 9.33
C ILE A 52 7.57 8.33 9.94
N PRO A 53 8.74 8.97 10.15
CA PRO A 53 8.82 10.32 10.71
C PRO A 53 8.14 11.35 9.81
N GLY A 54 7.51 12.36 10.42
CA GLY A 54 6.92 13.49 9.70
C GLY A 54 5.55 13.21 9.06
N VAL A 55 4.99 12.00 9.25
CA VAL A 55 3.66 11.68 8.76
C VAL A 55 2.61 12.27 9.69
N ALA A 56 1.78 13.18 9.17
CA ALA A 56 0.66 13.77 9.90
C ALA A 56 -0.55 12.83 9.89
N ALA A 57 -1.32 12.82 10.97
CA ALA A 57 -2.56 12.03 11.05
C ALA A 57 -3.62 12.45 10.00
N SER A 58 -3.56 13.71 9.55
CA SER A 58 -4.43 14.25 8.48
C SER A 58 -4.04 13.80 7.08
N MET A 59 -2.84 13.24 6.90
CA MET A 59 -2.33 12.78 5.62
C MET A 59 -3.21 11.66 5.06
N SER A 60 -3.56 11.76 3.80
CA SER A 60 -4.31 10.70 3.10
C SER A 60 -3.40 9.53 2.71
N TYR A 61 -4.01 8.41 2.38
CA TYR A 61 -3.27 7.25 1.87
C TYR A 61 -2.55 7.55 0.56
N ASP A 62 -3.19 8.29 -0.35
CA ASP A 62 -2.58 8.69 -1.61
C ASP A 62 -1.34 9.57 -1.36
N GLU A 63 -1.44 10.56 -0.48
CA GLU A 63 -0.31 11.42 -0.10
C GLU A 63 0.82 10.63 0.57
N LEU A 64 0.49 9.68 1.46
CA LEU A 64 1.48 8.85 2.14
C LEU A 64 2.38 8.10 1.15
N PHE A 65 1.77 7.41 0.18
CA PHE A 65 2.51 6.59 -0.77
C PHE A 65 3.19 7.39 -1.90
N ARG A 66 2.98 8.71 -1.94
CA ARG A 66 3.69 9.66 -2.81
C ARG A 66 4.79 10.44 -2.09
N ALA A 67 4.72 10.49 -0.77
CA ALA A 67 5.70 11.21 0.04
C ALA A 67 6.93 10.35 0.35
N SER A 68 8.09 11.00 0.50
CA SER A 68 9.28 10.33 1.04
C SER A 68 8.95 9.62 2.37
N PRO A 69 9.45 8.40 2.55
CA PRO A 69 10.48 7.69 1.81
C PRO A 69 9.99 6.83 0.63
N PHE A 70 8.72 6.92 0.25
CA PHE A 70 8.19 6.19 -0.89
C PHE A 70 8.52 6.91 -2.20
N ALA A 71 8.69 6.14 -3.27
CA ALA A 71 8.77 6.62 -4.64
C ALA A 71 7.61 6.04 -5.46
N VAL A 72 6.93 6.87 -6.25
CA VAL A 72 5.91 6.38 -7.17
C VAL A 72 6.60 5.64 -8.31
N LEU A 73 6.30 4.36 -8.45
CA LEU A 73 6.84 3.49 -9.49
C LEU A 73 5.95 3.47 -10.74
N HIS A 74 4.63 3.42 -10.52
CA HIS A 74 3.63 3.44 -11.57
C HIS A 74 2.33 4.04 -11.05
N GLN A 75 1.60 4.72 -11.94
CA GLN A 75 0.29 5.29 -11.63
C GLN A 75 -0.57 5.29 -12.88
N ASP A 76 -1.85 4.95 -12.70
CA ASP A 76 -2.92 5.15 -13.68
C ASP A 76 -4.21 5.66 -13.01
N GLU A 77 -5.33 5.72 -13.77
CA GLU A 77 -6.61 6.22 -13.27
C GLU A 77 -7.20 5.41 -12.11
N GLY A 78 -6.81 4.16 -11.95
CA GLY A 78 -7.35 3.26 -10.93
C GLY A 78 -6.30 2.46 -10.18
N ALA A 79 -5.01 2.83 -10.28
CA ALA A 79 -3.93 2.16 -9.59
C ALA A 79 -2.80 3.11 -9.19
N LEU A 80 -2.15 2.77 -8.08
CA LEU A 80 -0.93 3.39 -7.59
C LEU A 80 0.03 2.29 -7.13
N VAL A 81 1.25 2.31 -7.65
CA VAL A 81 2.35 1.45 -7.23
C VAL A 81 3.47 2.31 -6.69
N SER A 82 3.89 2.04 -5.46
CA SER A 82 4.96 2.78 -4.80
C SER A 82 6.04 1.84 -4.29
N GLY A 83 7.27 2.30 -4.31
CA GLY A 83 8.44 1.55 -3.87
C GLY A 83 9.09 2.17 -2.65
N LEU A 84 9.65 1.32 -1.82
CA LEU A 84 10.48 1.68 -0.67
C LEU A 84 11.71 0.78 -0.66
N VAL A 85 12.87 1.34 -0.37
CA VAL A 85 14.11 0.58 -0.19
C VAL A 85 14.73 0.86 1.16
N GLY A 86 15.46 -0.13 1.72
CA GLY A 86 16.17 0.06 2.97
C GLY A 86 16.08 -1.12 3.93
N ARG A 87 16.50 -0.90 5.17
CA ARG A 87 16.50 -1.92 6.23
C ARG A 87 15.18 -1.90 7.01
N ILE A 88 14.14 -2.50 6.45
CA ILE A 88 12.78 -2.48 7.03
C ILE A 88 12.67 -3.18 8.40
N TRP A 89 13.64 -4.02 8.78
CA TRP A 89 13.70 -4.75 10.06
C TRP A 89 14.40 -3.99 11.17
N THR A 90 14.94 -2.80 10.91
CA THR A 90 15.59 -1.98 11.94
C THR A 90 14.68 -0.87 12.42
N LEU A 91 14.88 -0.41 13.65
CA LEU A 91 14.17 0.75 14.18
C LEU A 91 14.77 2.08 13.70
N ARG A 92 15.88 2.05 12.98
CA ARG A 92 16.64 3.24 12.58
C ARG A 92 15.99 4.10 11.51
N ARG A 93 14.88 3.68 10.89
CA ARG A 93 14.15 4.46 9.89
C ARG A 93 15.05 4.97 8.75
N ASP A 94 16.06 4.19 8.40
CA ASP A 94 17.03 4.49 7.36
C ASP A 94 16.48 4.01 6.02
N TYR A 95 15.78 4.91 5.35
CA TYR A 95 15.15 4.69 4.06
C TYR A 95 15.75 5.67 3.05
N PRO A 96 16.66 5.22 2.18
CA PRO A 96 17.17 6.05 1.10
C PRO A 96 16.04 6.54 0.21
N ALA A 97 16.07 7.85 -0.11
CA ALA A 97 15.16 8.41 -1.09
C ALA A 97 15.55 7.92 -2.49
N LEU A 98 14.57 7.58 -3.29
CA LEU A 98 14.73 7.24 -4.70
C LEU A 98 14.30 8.45 -5.53
N SER A 99 15.12 8.81 -6.52
CA SER A 99 14.84 9.93 -7.42
C SER A 99 14.02 9.49 -8.63
N GLU A 100 14.21 8.24 -9.08
CA GLU A 100 13.57 7.70 -10.27
C GLU A 100 13.12 6.25 -10.05
N PRO A 101 12.04 5.78 -10.73
CA PRO A 101 11.55 4.40 -10.64
C PRO A 101 12.62 3.35 -10.99
N ASP A 102 13.51 3.66 -11.93
CA ASP A 102 14.57 2.74 -12.35
C ASP A 102 15.65 2.52 -11.28
N GLU A 103 15.84 3.45 -10.34
CA GLU A 103 16.70 3.23 -9.18
C GLU A 103 16.15 2.09 -8.31
N PHE A 104 14.83 1.99 -8.17
CA PHE A 104 14.19 0.90 -7.45
C PHE A 104 14.49 -0.45 -8.11
N ARG A 105 14.41 -0.55 -9.44
CA ARG A 105 14.72 -1.79 -10.17
C ARG A 105 16.16 -2.22 -9.99
N ARG A 106 17.09 -1.26 -10.05
CA ARG A 106 18.54 -1.49 -9.95
C ARG A 106 19.05 -1.59 -8.52
N TRP A 107 18.18 -1.37 -7.53
CA TRP A 107 18.59 -1.36 -6.12
C TRP A 107 19.15 -2.72 -5.68
N SER A 108 20.41 -2.72 -5.22
CA SER A 108 21.15 -3.93 -4.82
C SER A 108 22.00 -3.74 -3.57
N ALA A 109 21.75 -2.69 -2.76
CA ALA A 109 22.51 -2.44 -1.55
C ALA A 109 22.38 -3.62 -0.57
N ARG A 110 23.53 -4.03 -0.02
CA ARG A 110 23.62 -5.20 0.88
C ARG A 110 22.84 -4.96 2.18
N GLY A 111 22.26 -6.04 2.70
CA GLY A 111 21.51 -6.00 3.95
C GLY A 111 20.26 -5.10 3.87
N THR A 112 19.66 -4.95 2.69
CA THR A 112 18.45 -4.15 2.49
C THR A 112 17.34 -4.95 1.81
N ALA A 113 16.13 -4.40 1.82
CA ALA A 113 14.99 -4.90 1.07
C ALA A 113 14.53 -3.87 0.03
N ARG A 114 13.84 -4.37 -1.00
CA ARG A 114 12.93 -3.62 -1.85
C ARG A 114 11.52 -3.99 -1.46
N VAL A 115 10.66 -3.00 -1.26
CA VAL A 115 9.24 -3.21 -0.93
C VAL A 115 8.40 -2.50 -1.97
N VAL A 116 7.49 -3.23 -2.58
CA VAL A 116 6.45 -2.69 -3.47
C VAL A 116 5.15 -2.64 -2.72
N PHE A 117 4.46 -1.52 -2.75
CA PHE A 117 3.08 -1.35 -2.31
C PHE A 117 2.24 -1.01 -3.52
N ALA A 118 1.23 -1.81 -3.80
CA ALA A 118 0.33 -1.58 -4.91
C ALA A 118 -1.11 -1.55 -4.43
N HIS A 119 -1.85 -0.57 -4.92
CA HIS A 119 -3.27 -0.41 -4.66
C HIS A 119 -3.97 -0.21 -6.00
N TRP A 120 -5.06 -0.95 -6.24
CA TRP A 120 -5.82 -0.77 -7.47
C TRP A 120 -7.28 -1.15 -7.28
N VAL A 121 -8.11 -0.69 -8.18
CA VAL A 121 -9.50 -1.10 -8.28
C VAL A 121 -9.74 -1.96 -9.51
N GLU A 122 -10.60 -2.94 -9.36
CA GLU A 122 -11.06 -3.80 -10.45
C GLU A 122 -12.57 -3.93 -10.44
N PRO A 123 -13.24 -4.02 -11.61
CA PRO A 123 -14.67 -4.29 -11.67
C PRO A 123 -15.01 -5.65 -11.04
N ALA A 124 -16.10 -5.70 -10.28
CA ALA A 124 -16.59 -6.91 -9.62
C ALA A 124 -18.08 -7.17 -9.94
N GLY A 125 -18.58 -6.59 -11.04
CA GLY A 125 -19.96 -6.67 -11.51
C GLY A 125 -20.48 -5.33 -12.05
N SER A 126 -21.72 -5.24 -12.45
CA SER A 126 -22.30 -4.09 -13.13
C SER A 126 -22.32 -2.79 -12.29
N LYS A 127 -22.38 -2.88 -10.96
CA LYS A 127 -22.35 -1.73 -10.02
C LYS A 127 -21.49 -2.04 -8.80
N ARG A 128 -20.50 -2.91 -8.96
CA ARG A 128 -19.59 -3.34 -7.89
C ARG A 128 -18.17 -3.24 -8.35
N ALA A 129 -17.30 -2.92 -7.42
CA ALA A 129 -15.86 -2.95 -7.62
C ALA A 129 -15.16 -3.58 -6.43
N ALA A 130 -13.94 -4.02 -6.63
CA ALA A 130 -13.05 -4.47 -5.58
C ALA A 130 -11.84 -3.55 -5.49
N LEU A 131 -11.52 -3.12 -4.28
CA LEU A 131 -10.24 -2.50 -3.96
C LEU A 131 -9.27 -3.61 -3.57
N VAL A 132 -8.11 -3.62 -4.19
CA VAL A 132 -7.04 -4.57 -3.92
C VAL A 132 -5.81 -3.82 -3.42
N SER A 133 -5.16 -4.38 -2.43
CA SER A 133 -3.88 -3.90 -1.90
C SER A 133 -2.92 -5.07 -1.84
N GLU A 134 -1.76 -4.94 -2.45
CA GLU A 134 -0.71 -5.95 -2.44
C GLU A 134 0.61 -5.32 -2.01
N ALA A 135 1.31 -5.99 -1.08
CA ALA A 135 2.66 -5.64 -0.68
C ALA A 135 3.61 -6.80 -0.98
N ARG A 136 4.70 -6.49 -1.64
CA ARG A 136 5.77 -7.44 -1.97
C ARG A 136 7.08 -7.01 -1.34
N VAL A 137 7.79 -7.93 -0.74
CA VAL A 137 9.12 -7.69 -0.16
C VAL A 137 10.15 -8.58 -0.86
N GLY A 138 11.14 -7.98 -1.47
CA GLY A 138 12.31 -8.65 -2.02
C GLY A 138 13.55 -8.31 -1.21
N VAL A 139 14.45 -9.29 -1.08
CA VAL A 139 15.74 -9.13 -0.40
C VAL A 139 16.87 -9.53 -1.33
N THR A 140 17.94 -8.77 -1.32
CA THR A 140 19.03 -8.90 -2.30
C THR A 140 20.08 -9.93 -1.89
N ASP A 141 20.22 -10.21 -0.60
CA ASP A 141 21.30 -11.06 -0.08
C ASP A 141 20.89 -11.86 1.16
N ARG A 142 21.87 -12.60 1.71
CA ARG A 142 21.68 -13.45 2.89
C ARG A 142 21.39 -12.63 4.15
N GLU A 143 22.02 -11.46 4.31
CA GLU A 143 21.80 -10.56 5.45
C GLU A 143 20.36 -10.04 5.43
N GLY A 144 19.87 -9.62 4.26
CA GLY A 144 18.48 -9.21 4.06
C GLY A 144 17.48 -10.33 4.37
N ARG A 145 17.80 -11.57 3.97
CA ARG A 145 16.94 -12.74 4.29
C ARG A 145 16.83 -12.99 5.79
N LEU A 146 17.93 -12.89 6.51
CA LEU A 146 17.94 -13.04 7.97
C LEU A 146 17.15 -11.91 8.64
N GLY A 147 17.36 -10.67 8.21
CA GLY A 147 16.60 -9.52 8.71
C GLY A 147 15.10 -9.67 8.50
N LEU A 148 14.68 -10.08 7.29
CA LEU A 148 13.27 -10.32 6.97
C LEU A 148 12.69 -11.46 7.82
N ALA A 149 13.44 -12.55 8.04
CA ALA A 149 12.99 -13.68 8.85
C ALA A 149 12.64 -13.28 10.29
N VAL A 150 13.37 -12.34 10.88
CA VAL A 150 13.11 -11.81 12.23
C VAL A 150 11.78 -11.05 12.31
N VAL A 151 11.45 -10.25 11.29
CA VAL A 151 10.23 -9.42 11.30
C VAL A 151 9.03 -10.09 10.64
N ARG A 152 9.21 -11.20 9.94
CA ARG A 152 8.14 -11.92 9.23
C ARG A 152 6.95 -12.28 10.11
N PRO A 153 7.12 -12.80 11.36
CA PRO A 153 5.98 -13.08 12.24
C PRO A 153 5.21 -11.81 12.62
N LEU A 154 5.92 -10.70 12.84
CA LEU A 154 5.31 -9.41 13.14
C LEU A 154 4.52 -8.87 11.94
N ILE A 155 5.08 -8.96 10.74
CA ILE A 155 4.39 -8.59 9.50
C ILE A 155 3.12 -9.43 9.33
N ALA A 156 3.21 -10.75 9.53
CA ALA A 156 2.06 -11.64 9.40
C ALA A 156 0.95 -11.32 10.42
N ALA A 157 1.31 -11.08 11.69
CA ALA A 157 0.36 -10.71 12.73
C ALA A 157 -0.27 -9.33 12.49
N SER A 158 0.53 -8.34 12.13
CA SER A 158 0.03 -6.99 11.83
C SER A 158 -0.84 -6.98 10.57
N ASN A 159 -0.51 -7.79 9.60
CA ASN A 159 -1.24 -7.89 8.36
C ASN A 159 -2.70 -8.36 8.56
N ALA A 160 -2.92 -9.36 9.40
CA ALA A 160 -4.25 -9.86 9.73
C ALA A 160 -5.14 -8.78 10.41
N LEU A 161 -4.52 -7.85 11.17
CA LEU A 161 -5.23 -6.84 11.96
C LEU A 161 -5.36 -5.49 11.23
N ILE A 162 -4.40 -5.14 10.37
CA ILE A 162 -4.19 -3.77 9.92
C ILE A 162 -4.32 -3.64 8.40
N GLY A 163 -3.96 -4.68 7.65
CA GLY A 163 -3.85 -4.60 6.19
C GLY A 163 -5.15 -4.25 5.47
N SER A 164 -6.30 -4.52 6.09
CA SER A 164 -7.61 -4.19 5.52
C SER A 164 -8.28 -2.96 6.14
N GLU A 165 -7.75 -2.36 7.22
CA GLU A 165 -8.46 -1.31 7.96
C GLU A 165 -8.81 -0.11 7.09
N ALA A 166 -7.85 0.42 6.33
CA ALA A 166 -8.09 1.54 5.42
C ALA A 166 -9.02 1.16 4.27
N MET A 167 -8.90 -0.07 3.76
CA MET A 167 -9.77 -0.56 2.69
C MET A 167 -11.23 -0.65 3.15
N VAL A 168 -11.49 -1.10 4.38
CA VAL A 168 -12.84 -1.12 4.96
C VAL A 168 -13.41 0.28 5.11
N VAL A 169 -12.59 1.27 5.51
CA VAL A 169 -13.01 2.67 5.55
C VAL A 169 -13.37 3.18 4.16
N ALA A 170 -12.55 2.89 3.15
CA ALA A 170 -12.79 3.26 1.76
C ALA A 170 -14.11 2.69 1.22
N VAL A 171 -14.31 1.37 1.42
CA VAL A 171 -15.53 0.66 1.00
C VAL A 171 -16.77 1.32 1.61
N ARG A 172 -16.79 1.55 2.93
CA ARG A 172 -17.93 2.19 3.62
C ARG A 172 -18.20 3.60 3.12
N ARG A 173 -17.18 4.35 2.71
CA ARG A 173 -17.34 5.69 2.13
C ARG A 173 -17.96 5.63 0.74
N ALA A 174 -17.43 4.75 -0.12
CA ALA A 174 -17.93 4.58 -1.48
C ALA A 174 -19.39 4.15 -1.48
N GLU A 175 -19.78 3.18 -0.65
CA GLU A 175 -21.15 2.68 -0.55
C GLU A 175 -22.11 3.74 -0.06
N ARG A 176 -21.74 4.55 0.95
CA ARG A 176 -22.56 5.68 1.42
C ARG A 176 -22.77 6.73 0.32
N GLY A 177 -21.73 7.06 -0.42
CA GLY A 177 -21.82 8.00 -1.55
C GLY A 177 -22.73 7.49 -2.68
N ALA A 178 -22.66 6.18 -3.00
CA ALA A 178 -23.52 5.55 -3.98
C ALA A 178 -25.01 5.58 -3.57
N THR A 179 -25.29 5.27 -2.29
CA THR A 179 -26.66 5.28 -1.75
C THR A 179 -27.30 6.66 -1.81
N LEU A 180 -26.57 7.73 -1.47
CA LEU A 180 -27.08 9.10 -1.50
C LEU A 180 -27.48 9.52 -2.91
N ARG A 181 -26.65 9.24 -3.92
CA ARG A 181 -26.98 9.55 -5.34
C ARG A 181 -28.19 8.78 -5.87
N THR A 182 -28.39 7.54 -5.42
CA THR A 182 -29.57 6.76 -5.82
C THR A 182 -30.85 7.29 -5.20
N ALA A 183 -30.79 7.97 -4.04
CA ALA A 183 -31.95 8.56 -3.38
C ALA A 183 -32.34 9.94 -3.98
N GLU A 184 -31.45 10.59 -4.72
CA GLU A 184 -31.67 11.88 -5.39
C GLU A 184 -32.12 11.75 -6.86
N SER A 185 -32.14 10.55 -7.41
CA SER A 185 -32.52 10.23 -8.80
C SER A 185 -33.93 9.64 -8.85
#